data_a751a6589e9a298514b249374511fc3d
#
_entry.id   a751a6589e9a298514b249374511fc3d
#
_cell.length_a   1.000
_cell.length_b   1.000
_cell.length_c   1.000
_cell.angle_alpha   90.00
_cell.angle_beta   90.00
_cell.angle_gamma   90.00
#
_symmetry.space_group_name_H-M   'P 1'
#
loop_
_entity.id
_entity.type
_entity.pdbx_description
1 polymer ?
#
loop_
_entity_poly.entity_id
_entity_poly.type
_entity_poly.pdbx_seq_one_letter_code
_entity_poly.pdbx_strand_id
1 'polypeptide(L)'
;MKKGKAILIAILGIGVLGALSYCLPVFSFGEVLAKEGVEGYRETEVWDFDARISYEPDAQKLLELLETLPVRRNIGDNHWRGKEHQREKGPQYAIAIRYGKKGNFWMQFCEREVSFQSPSGGRFSDFDFNTYLIASPEDYEQFIGQLGELLEQSPSEPL
;
A
#
# COMPACT_ATOMS: atom_id res chain seq x y z
N MET A 1 3.17 16.22 45.00
CA MET A 1 3.44 16.61 43.58
C MET A 1 4.42 15.70 42.80
N LYS A 2 5.40 15.02 43.41
CA LYS A 2 6.36 14.15 42.66
C LYS A 2 5.77 12.86 42.13
N LYS A 3 4.82 12.20 42.82
CA LYS A 3 4.22 10.92 42.40
C LYS A 3 3.34 11.06 41.13
N GLY A 4 2.57 12.14 40.98
CA GLY A 4 1.73 12.34 39.80
C GLY A 4 2.53 12.55 38.51
N LYS A 5 3.69 13.25 38.60
CA LYS A 5 4.58 13.43 37.43
C LYS A 5 5.22 12.11 36.99
N ALA A 6 5.58 11.24 37.94
CA ALA A 6 6.16 9.93 37.61
C ALA A 6 5.15 9.00 36.92
N ILE A 7 3.89 9.02 37.36
CA ILE A 7 2.80 8.25 36.73
C ILE A 7 2.52 8.76 35.30
N LEU A 8 2.50 10.07 35.11
CA LEU A 8 2.27 10.66 33.78
C LEU A 8 3.40 10.30 32.79
N ILE A 9 4.66 10.33 33.24
CA ILE A 9 5.81 9.94 32.43
C ILE A 9 5.76 8.46 32.07
N ALA A 10 5.35 7.60 33.02
CA ALA A 10 5.21 6.17 32.76
C ALA A 10 4.10 5.88 31.72
N ILE A 11 2.95 6.55 31.82
CA ILE A 11 1.85 6.41 30.85
C ILE A 11 2.28 6.89 29.46
N LEU A 12 2.95 8.04 29.38
CA LEU A 12 3.50 8.54 28.13
C LEU A 12 4.55 7.59 27.54
N GLY A 13 5.43 7.05 28.37
CA GLY A 13 6.43 6.07 27.94
C GLY A 13 5.81 4.78 27.38
N ILE A 14 4.78 4.24 28.04
CA ILE A 14 4.04 3.07 27.57
C ILE A 14 3.30 3.38 26.27
N GLY A 15 2.69 4.57 26.16
CA GLY A 15 2.01 5.00 24.94
C GLY A 15 2.95 5.12 23.74
N VAL A 16 4.14 5.71 23.95
CA VAL A 16 5.18 5.84 22.92
C VAL A 16 5.72 4.46 22.51
N LEU A 17 6.03 3.60 23.48
CA LEU A 17 6.50 2.24 23.20
C LEU A 17 5.44 1.42 22.47
N GLY A 18 4.18 1.55 22.84
CA GLY A 18 3.07 0.90 22.16
C GLY A 18 2.91 1.39 20.71
N ALA A 19 2.99 2.69 20.48
CA ALA A 19 2.97 3.27 19.14
C ALA A 19 4.16 2.82 18.29
N LEU A 20 5.36 2.83 18.86
CA LEU A 20 6.58 2.37 18.19
C LEU A 20 6.49 0.89 17.84
N SER A 21 6.06 0.03 18.76
CA SER A 21 5.93 -1.41 18.48
C SER A 21 4.84 -1.74 17.46
N TYR A 22 3.84 -0.88 17.29
CA TYR A 22 2.81 -1.02 16.27
C TYR A 22 3.26 -0.61 14.87
N CYS A 23 4.17 0.34 14.78
CA CYS A 23 4.50 1.04 13.54
C CYS A 23 5.91 0.76 13.00
N LEU A 24 6.80 0.27 13.86
CA LEU A 24 8.16 -0.11 13.44
C LEU A 24 8.28 -1.48 12.76
N PRO A 25 7.41 -2.49 13.01
CA PRO A 25 7.56 -3.75 12.33
C PRO A 25 7.46 -3.57 10.82
N VAL A 26 8.48 -4.02 10.11
CA VAL A 26 8.47 -4.22 8.66
C VAL A 26 7.92 -5.62 8.42
N PHE A 27 6.99 -5.74 7.50
CA PHE A 27 6.39 -6.99 7.06
C PHE A 27 6.27 -7.00 5.54
N SER A 28 6.00 -8.14 4.93
CA SER A 28 5.81 -8.20 3.49
C SER A 28 4.43 -7.70 3.09
N PHE A 29 4.31 -7.08 1.93
CA PHE A 29 3.00 -6.70 1.40
C PHE A 29 2.13 -7.94 1.10
N GLY A 30 2.75 -9.11 0.88
CA GLY A 30 2.07 -10.39 0.80
C GLY A 30 1.23 -10.72 2.04
N GLU A 31 1.71 -10.36 3.25
CA GLU A 31 0.90 -10.50 4.48
C GLU A 31 -0.34 -9.61 4.46
N VAL A 32 -0.26 -8.44 3.81
CA VAL A 32 -1.40 -7.54 3.61
C VAL A 32 -2.40 -8.16 2.64
N LEU A 33 -1.93 -8.65 1.49
CA LEU A 33 -2.76 -9.31 0.47
C LEU A 33 -3.48 -10.53 1.05
N ALA A 34 -2.76 -11.37 1.79
CA ALA A 34 -3.34 -12.56 2.45
C ALA A 34 -4.42 -12.18 3.47
N LYS A 35 -4.19 -11.12 4.27
CA LYS A 35 -5.17 -10.61 5.24
C LYS A 35 -6.44 -10.09 4.57
N GLU A 36 -6.31 -9.48 3.40
CA GLU A 36 -7.43 -8.98 2.61
C GLU A 36 -8.11 -10.10 1.78
N GLY A 37 -7.61 -11.34 1.86
CA GLY A 37 -8.19 -12.49 1.18
C GLY A 37 -7.99 -12.46 -0.33
N VAL A 38 -6.91 -11.82 -0.81
CA VAL A 38 -6.56 -11.77 -2.24
C VAL A 38 -5.95 -13.11 -2.64
N GLU A 39 -6.80 -14.05 -3.01
CA GLU A 39 -6.41 -15.40 -3.43
C GLU A 39 -7.00 -15.74 -4.80
N GLY A 40 -6.34 -16.60 -5.56
CA GLY A 40 -6.86 -17.14 -6.83
C GLY A 40 -7.08 -16.05 -7.88
N TYR A 41 -6.13 -15.13 -8.00
CA TYR A 41 -6.13 -14.04 -8.97
C TYR A 41 -6.16 -14.55 -10.42
N ARG A 42 -6.71 -13.72 -11.31
CA ARG A 42 -6.89 -14.09 -12.73
C ARG A 42 -6.32 -13.07 -13.67
N GLU A 43 -6.46 -11.81 -13.37
CA GLU A 43 -6.09 -10.70 -14.23
C GLU A 43 -5.48 -9.59 -13.38
N THR A 44 -4.50 -8.92 -13.94
CA THR A 44 -3.86 -7.75 -13.33
C THR A 44 -3.78 -6.65 -14.38
N GLU A 45 -3.96 -5.42 -13.91
CA GLU A 45 -3.84 -4.24 -14.74
C GLU A 45 -3.03 -3.19 -13.96
N VAL A 46 -2.10 -2.54 -14.63
CA VAL A 46 -1.26 -1.49 -14.06
C VAL A 46 -1.40 -0.24 -14.90
N TRP A 47 -1.74 0.86 -14.27
CA TRP A 47 -1.80 2.18 -14.90
C TRP A 47 -0.57 2.98 -14.48
N ASP A 48 0.19 3.42 -15.46
CA ASP A 48 1.23 4.43 -15.30
C ASP A 48 0.64 5.78 -15.71
N PHE A 49 0.40 6.64 -14.73
CA PHE A 49 -0.22 7.94 -14.96
C PHE A 49 0.75 8.96 -15.54
N ASP A 50 2.04 8.81 -15.30
CA ASP A 50 3.08 9.70 -15.86
C ASP A 50 3.28 9.41 -17.34
N ALA A 51 3.35 8.13 -17.72
CA ALA A 51 3.44 7.72 -19.13
C ALA A 51 2.10 7.74 -19.85
N ARG A 52 0.97 7.76 -19.14
CA ARG A 52 -0.40 7.61 -19.67
C ARG A 52 -0.59 6.31 -20.43
N ILE A 53 -0.18 5.21 -19.84
CA ILE A 53 -0.24 3.88 -20.41
C ILE A 53 -0.86 2.93 -19.40
N SER A 54 -1.74 2.04 -19.87
CA SER A 54 -2.21 0.87 -19.16
C SER A 54 -1.45 -0.37 -19.65
N TYR A 55 -1.11 -1.25 -18.72
CA TYR A 55 -0.37 -2.49 -18.97
C TYR A 55 -1.15 -3.68 -18.40
N GLU A 56 -1.05 -4.82 -19.09
CA GLU A 56 -1.57 -6.12 -18.63
C GLU A 56 -0.38 -7.06 -18.31
N PRO A 57 0.29 -6.90 -17.17
CA PRO A 57 1.44 -7.73 -16.82
C PRO A 57 1.03 -9.15 -16.47
N ASP A 58 2.01 -10.07 -16.52
CA ASP A 58 1.84 -11.41 -15.97
C ASP A 58 1.46 -11.34 -14.50
N ALA A 59 0.27 -11.86 -14.18
CA ALA A 59 -0.32 -11.75 -12.85
C ALA A 59 0.54 -12.44 -11.78
N GLN A 60 1.18 -13.55 -12.09
CA GLN A 60 2.01 -14.28 -11.14
C GLN A 60 3.28 -13.48 -10.81
N LYS A 61 3.95 -12.96 -11.83
CA LYS A 61 5.17 -12.15 -11.65
C LYS A 61 4.88 -10.86 -10.87
N LEU A 62 3.77 -10.18 -11.19
CA LEU A 62 3.38 -8.97 -10.46
C LEU A 62 3.09 -9.28 -8.99
N LEU A 63 2.43 -10.38 -8.69
CA LEU A 63 2.16 -10.77 -7.31
C LEU A 63 3.41 -11.18 -6.55
N GLU A 64 4.30 -11.95 -7.16
CA GLU A 64 5.60 -12.27 -6.55
C GLU A 64 6.38 -11.00 -6.20
N LEU A 65 6.33 -9.98 -7.06
CA LEU A 65 6.94 -8.68 -6.80
C LEU A 65 6.27 -7.96 -5.63
N LEU A 66 4.94 -7.94 -5.59
CA LEU A 66 4.18 -7.31 -4.50
C LEU A 66 4.32 -8.09 -3.19
N GLU A 67 4.31 -9.42 -3.22
CA GLU A 67 4.44 -10.26 -2.03
C GLU A 67 5.77 -10.05 -1.29
N THR A 68 6.83 -9.76 -2.02
CA THR A 68 8.15 -9.51 -1.45
C THR A 68 8.38 -8.06 -1.01
N LEU A 69 7.49 -7.14 -1.38
CA LEU A 69 7.64 -5.71 -1.09
C LEU A 69 7.59 -5.45 0.42
N PRO A 70 8.69 -4.95 1.04
CA PRO A 70 8.70 -4.66 2.47
C PRO A 70 7.94 -3.37 2.76
N VAL A 71 6.98 -3.45 3.67
CA VAL A 71 6.13 -2.32 4.06
C VAL A 71 6.02 -2.19 5.57
N ARG A 72 5.65 -1.01 6.02
CA ARG A 72 5.29 -0.71 7.41
C ARG A 72 4.02 0.13 7.45
N ARG A 73 3.31 0.10 8.56
CA ARG A 73 2.13 0.93 8.72
C ARG A 73 2.48 2.41 8.73
N ASN A 74 1.69 3.22 8.04
CA ASN A 74 1.81 4.66 8.09
C ASN A 74 0.96 5.22 9.26
N ILE A 75 1.62 5.74 10.31
CA ILE A 75 0.92 6.33 11.47
C ILE A 75 0.45 7.76 11.19
N GLY A 76 1.13 8.47 10.29
CA GLY A 76 0.86 9.87 10.00
C GLY A 76 -0.41 10.09 9.20
N ASP A 77 -0.94 9.02 8.64
CA ASP A 77 -2.09 9.03 7.75
C ASP A 77 -3.37 8.66 8.49
N ASN A 78 -3.70 9.45 9.46
CA ASN A 78 -5.09 9.55 9.83
C ASN A 78 -5.83 10.17 8.64
N HIS A 79 -6.70 9.40 7.94
CA HIS A 79 -7.87 9.79 7.12
C HIS A 79 -7.88 11.15 6.39
N TRP A 80 -7.16 12.15 6.89
CA TRP A 80 -7.22 13.53 6.44
C TRP A 80 -6.04 13.92 5.54
N ARG A 81 -4.84 13.43 5.81
CA ARG A 81 -3.63 13.79 5.04
C ARG A 81 -3.46 13.01 3.75
N GLY A 82 -3.77 11.72 3.74
CA GLY A 82 -3.67 10.91 2.53
C GLY A 82 -4.54 11.43 1.39
N LYS A 83 -5.73 11.97 1.72
CA LYS A 83 -6.61 12.59 0.73
C LYS A 83 -6.05 13.90 0.15
N GLU A 84 -5.36 14.70 0.95
CA GLU A 84 -4.73 15.94 0.46
C GLU A 84 -3.48 15.63 -0.38
N HIS A 85 -2.63 14.76 0.10
CA HIS A 85 -1.38 14.43 -0.61
C HIS A 85 -1.64 13.71 -1.94
N GLN A 86 -2.59 12.78 -1.98
CA GLN A 86 -3.04 12.14 -3.21
C GLN A 86 -3.71 13.13 -4.19
N ARG A 87 -4.34 14.20 -3.69
CA ARG A 87 -4.94 15.22 -4.55
C ARG A 87 -3.92 16.19 -5.15
N GLU A 88 -2.83 16.49 -4.45
CA GLU A 88 -1.83 17.45 -4.91
C GLU A 88 -0.85 16.84 -5.91
N LYS A 89 -0.39 15.60 -5.69
CA LYS A 89 0.62 14.95 -6.54
C LYS A 89 0.05 13.90 -7.49
N GLY A 90 -1.13 13.36 -7.18
CA GLY A 90 -1.71 12.22 -7.90
C GLY A 90 -0.94 10.90 -7.65
N PRO A 91 -1.54 9.76 -7.97
CA PRO A 91 -0.83 8.48 -7.96
C PRO A 91 0.11 8.40 -9.16
N GLN A 92 1.31 7.86 -8.97
CA GLN A 92 2.24 7.55 -10.04
C GLN A 92 1.81 6.26 -10.74
N TYR A 93 1.48 5.23 -9.96
CA TYR A 93 0.95 3.96 -10.45
C TYR A 93 -0.34 3.60 -9.74
N ALA A 94 -1.25 2.95 -10.46
CA ALA A 94 -2.34 2.20 -9.85
C ALA A 94 -2.31 0.76 -10.35
N ILE A 95 -2.60 -0.17 -9.45
CA ILE A 95 -2.63 -1.60 -9.75
C ILE A 95 -3.99 -2.15 -9.36
N ALA A 96 -4.67 -2.82 -10.29
CA ALA A 96 -5.83 -3.62 -10.02
C ALA A 96 -5.49 -5.10 -10.12
N ILE A 97 -5.96 -5.87 -9.14
CA ILE A 97 -5.88 -7.32 -9.13
C ILE A 97 -7.30 -7.86 -9.08
N ARG A 98 -7.70 -8.60 -10.10
CA ARG A 98 -8.96 -9.32 -10.13
C ARG A 98 -8.75 -10.72 -9.58
N TYR A 99 -9.48 -11.08 -8.52
CA TYR A 99 -9.33 -12.36 -7.87
C TYR A 99 -10.69 -13.03 -7.63
N GLY A 100 -10.70 -14.36 -7.60
CA GLY A 100 -11.90 -15.14 -7.41
C GLY A 100 -12.98 -14.84 -8.47
N LYS A 101 -14.25 -14.90 -8.05
CA LYS A 101 -15.39 -14.69 -9.00
C LYS A 101 -15.85 -13.24 -9.06
N LYS A 102 -15.60 -12.40 -8.07
CA LYS A 102 -16.16 -11.04 -7.96
C LYS A 102 -15.24 -10.05 -7.21
N GLY A 103 -14.06 -10.44 -6.79
CA GLY A 103 -13.18 -9.57 -6.03
C GLY A 103 -12.30 -8.71 -6.93
N ASN A 104 -12.21 -7.42 -6.64
CA ASN A 104 -11.20 -6.53 -7.18
C ASN A 104 -10.44 -5.91 -6.00
N PHE A 105 -9.13 -6.01 -6.04
CA PHE A 105 -8.24 -5.32 -5.13
C PHE A 105 -7.58 -4.19 -5.91
N TRP A 106 -7.74 -2.99 -5.41
CA TRP A 106 -7.22 -1.79 -6.04
C TRP A 106 -6.22 -1.12 -5.11
N MET A 107 -5.05 -0.82 -5.63
CA MET A 107 -4.02 -0.10 -4.89
C MET A 107 -3.45 1.04 -5.72
N GLN A 108 -2.92 2.05 -5.04
CA GLN A 108 -2.27 3.21 -5.63
C GLN A 108 -0.93 3.44 -4.96
N PHE A 109 0.04 3.82 -5.76
CA PHE A 109 1.39 4.18 -5.32
C PHE A 109 1.61 5.68 -5.54
N CYS A 110 1.89 6.38 -4.45
CA CYS A 110 2.29 7.77 -4.44
C CYS A 110 3.67 7.87 -3.79
N GLU A 111 4.72 7.96 -4.58
CA GLU A 111 6.07 7.82 -4.06
C GLU A 111 6.17 6.52 -3.23
N ARG A 112 6.61 6.58 -1.98
CA ARG A 112 6.71 5.43 -1.07
C ARG A 112 5.40 5.02 -0.40
N GLU A 113 4.33 5.77 -0.58
CA GLU A 113 3.04 5.43 0.00
C GLU A 113 2.29 4.45 -0.90
N VAL A 114 1.76 3.40 -0.28
CA VAL A 114 0.87 2.43 -0.91
C VAL A 114 -0.47 2.52 -0.21
N SER A 115 -1.48 2.95 -0.92
CA SER A 115 -2.85 2.97 -0.41
C SER A 115 -3.71 1.97 -1.18
N PHE A 116 -4.62 1.29 -0.49
CA PHE A 116 -5.53 0.37 -1.15
C PHE A 116 -6.93 0.42 -0.54
N GLN A 117 -7.91 0.07 -1.35
CA GLN A 117 -9.29 -0.09 -0.93
C GLN A 117 -9.55 -1.57 -0.60
N SER A 118 -9.92 -1.83 0.66
CA SER A 118 -10.29 -3.18 1.07
C SER A 118 -11.60 -3.61 0.40
N PRO A 119 -11.64 -4.79 -0.23
CA PRO A 119 -12.87 -5.32 -0.84
C PRO A 119 -13.92 -5.73 0.19
N SER A 120 -13.53 -5.91 1.45
CA SER A 120 -14.42 -6.25 2.57
C SER A 120 -15.18 -5.04 3.13
N GLY A 121 -14.83 -3.83 2.72
CA GLY A 121 -15.51 -2.60 3.10
C GLY A 121 -16.93 -2.56 2.56
N GLY A 122 -17.88 -3.04 3.36
CA GLY A 122 -19.30 -2.92 3.03
C GLY A 122 -19.70 -1.46 2.91
N ARG A 123 -20.37 -1.15 1.80
CA ARG A 123 -20.90 0.14 1.36
C ARG A 123 -19.86 1.23 1.14
N PHE A 124 -19.94 1.83 -0.01
CA PHE A 124 -19.26 3.06 -0.44
C PHE A 124 -19.49 4.27 0.49
N SER A 125 -19.26 4.11 1.77
CA SER A 125 -19.24 5.18 2.72
C SER A 125 -17.79 5.52 3.02
N ASP A 126 -17.32 6.53 2.30
CA ASP A 126 -16.16 7.33 2.69
C ASP A 126 -14.85 6.57 2.93
N PHE A 127 -14.24 6.10 1.82
CA PHE A 127 -12.79 6.01 1.63
C PHE A 127 -11.96 5.58 2.86
N ASP A 128 -12.18 4.38 3.37
CA ASP A 128 -11.22 3.73 4.26
C ASP A 128 -10.06 3.17 3.42
N PHE A 129 -9.19 4.05 2.94
CA PHE A 129 -7.91 3.63 2.39
C PHE A 129 -7.00 3.20 3.53
N ASN A 130 -6.57 1.96 3.51
CA ASN A 130 -5.46 1.53 4.33
C ASN A 130 -4.16 2.00 3.66
N THR A 131 -3.32 2.73 4.38
CA THR A 131 -2.08 3.27 3.86
C THR A 131 -0.88 2.64 4.54
N TYR A 132 0.08 2.23 3.73
CA TYR A 132 1.36 1.69 4.14
C TYR A 132 2.48 2.52 3.53
N LEU A 133 3.67 2.46 4.14
CA LEU A 133 4.89 3.02 3.60
C LEU A 133 5.80 1.87 3.18
N ILE A 134 6.38 1.93 1.99
CA ILE A 134 7.50 1.07 1.62
C ILE A 134 8.65 1.35 2.60
N ALA A 135 9.25 0.30 3.14
CA ALA A 135 10.07 0.36 4.33
C ALA A 135 11.27 1.32 4.21
N SER A 136 11.94 1.34 3.06
CA SER A 136 13.06 2.25 2.79
C SER A 136 12.98 2.89 1.39
N PRO A 137 13.74 3.96 1.11
CA PRO A 137 13.88 4.49 -0.23
C PRO A 137 14.49 3.47 -1.21
N GLU A 138 15.43 2.67 -0.75
CA GLU A 138 16.11 1.64 -1.54
C GLU A 138 15.14 0.54 -1.96
N ASP A 139 14.25 0.10 -1.06
CA ASP A 139 13.20 -0.86 -1.36
C ASP A 139 12.22 -0.31 -2.41
N TYR A 140 11.92 0.99 -2.34
CA TYR A 140 11.07 1.65 -3.33
C TYR A 140 11.73 1.70 -4.70
N GLU A 141 12.99 2.13 -4.79
CA GLU A 141 13.73 2.19 -6.05
C GLU A 141 13.88 0.79 -6.68
N GLN A 142 14.16 -0.21 -5.87
CA GLN A 142 14.22 -1.60 -6.32
C GLN A 142 12.86 -2.07 -6.86
N PHE A 143 11.78 -1.82 -6.14
CA PHE A 143 10.43 -2.19 -6.56
C PHE A 143 10.05 -1.51 -7.88
N ILE A 144 10.26 -0.19 -8.01
CA ILE A 144 9.93 0.55 -9.23
C ILE A 144 10.78 0.08 -10.42
N GLY A 145 12.07 -0.23 -10.20
CA GLY A 145 12.93 -0.81 -11.24
C GLY A 145 12.41 -2.15 -11.74
N GLN A 146 12.08 -3.07 -10.83
CA GLN A 146 11.53 -4.40 -11.19
C GLN A 146 10.13 -4.30 -11.81
N LEU A 147 9.30 -3.37 -11.32
CA LEU A 147 8.00 -3.10 -11.93
C LEU A 147 8.17 -2.60 -13.36
N GLY A 148 9.08 -1.64 -13.59
CA GLY A 148 9.39 -1.13 -14.93
C GLY A 148 9.81 -2.24 -15.89
N GLU A 149 10.74 -3.11 -15.49
CA GLU A 149 11.17 -4.26 -16.30
C GLU A 149 10.02 -5.22 -16.63
N LEU A 150 9.10 -5.43 -15.69
CA LEU A 150 7.91 -6.25 -15.92
C LEU A 150 6.96 -5.58 -16.92
N LEU A 151 6.73 -4.26 -16.80
CA LEU A 151 5.84 -3.50 -17.66
C LEU A 151 6.36 -3.40 -19.09
N GLU A 152 7.69 -3.25 -19.30
CA GLU A 152 8.30 -3.24 -20.63
C GLU A 152 8.04 -4.53 -21.43
N GLN A 153 7.83 -5.66 -20.73
CA GLN A 153 7.56 -6.97 -21.32
C GLN A 153 6.06 -7.27 -21.47
N SER A 154 5.20 -6.34 -21.05
CA SER A 154 3.75 -6.54 -20.95
C SER A 154 3.00 -5.90 -22.11
N PRO A 155 1.85 -6.46 -22.55
CA PRO A 155 0.93 -5.77 -23.44
C PRO A 155 0.54 -4.41 -22.86
N SER A 156 0.41 -3.41 -23.70
CA SER A 156 0.11 -2.04 -23.26
C SER A 156 -0.81 -1.31 -24.23
N GLU A 157 -1.64 -0.41 -23.67
CA GLU A 157 -2.54 0.47 -24.39
C GLU A 157 -2.45 1.91 -23.85
N PRO A 158 -2.64 2.95 -24.70
CA PRO A 158 -2.75 4.33 -24.23
C PRO A 158 -3.99 4.52 -23.34
N LEU A 159 -3.86 5.33 -22.27
CA LEU A 159 -4.97 5.75 -21.39
C LEU A 159 -5.84 6.83 -22.03
#